data_f9244eeb9de2c15a170bd11f98b5472d
#
_entry.id   f9244eeb9de2c15a170bd11f98b5472d
#
_cell.length_a   1.000
_cell.length_b   1.000
_cell.length_c   1.000
_cell.angle_alpha   90.00
_cell.angle_beta   90.00
_cell.angle_gamma   90.00
#
_symmetry.space_group_name_H-M   'P 1'
#
loop_
_entity.id
_entity.type
_entity.pdbx_description
1 polymer ?
#
loop_
_entity_poly.entity_id
_entity_poly.type
_entity_poly.pdbx_seq_one_letter_code
_entity_poly.pdbx_strand_id
1 'polypeptide(L)'
;MRIAGRWRITEAELWDCDALNLVAPAFIEFAKDGSGSFGFIAVQGEMDCREVERDGRPGVEFSWEGNDECDPASGRGWAVLEKDGSLRGRIFFHLGDDSGFTAVIEATEGRF
;
A
#
# COMPACT_ATOMS: atom_id res chain seq x y z
N MET A 1 6.18 -14.05 4.03
CA MET A 1 5.28 -13.32 3.12
C MET A 1 6.04 -12.93 1.87
N ARG A 2 5.56 -13.32 0.73
CA ARG A 2 6.28 -13.07 -0.51
C ARG A 2 6.35 -11.61 -0.94
N ILE A 3 5.41 -10.82 -0.48
CA ILE A 3 5.42 -9.40 -0.84
C ILE A 3 5.99 -8.53 0.27
N ALA A 4 6.66 -9.13 1.25
CA ALA A 4 7.31 -8.34 2.31
C ALA A 4 8.34 -7.40 1.68
N GLY A 5 8.41 -6.18 2.18
CA GLY A 5 9.32 -5.17 1.68
C GLY A 5 8.62 -3.85 1.52
N ARG A 6 9.37 -2.86 1.07
CA ARG A 6 8.85 -1.51 0.85
C ARG A 6 8.64 -1.29 -0.63
N TRP A 7 7.44 -0.84 -0.96
CA TRP A 7 7.02 -0.62 -2.35
C TRP A 7 6.72 0.86 -2.54
N ARG A 8 7.15 1.41 -3.66
CA ARG A 8 6.84 2.78 -3.99
C ARG A 8 5.57 2.80 -4.81
N ILE A 9 4.57 3.56 -4.39
CA ILE A 9 3.32 3.69 -5.13
C ILE A 9 3.56 4.64 -6.28
N THR A 10 3.39 4.16 -7.50
CA THR A 10 3.69 4.93 -8.70
C THR A 10 2.45 5.50 -9.37
N GLU A 11 1.29 4.88 -9.14
CA GLU A 11 0.04 5.33 -9.74
C GLU A 11 -1.12 5.04 -8.82
N ALA A 12 -2.13 5.86 -8.88
CA ALA A 12 -3.40 5.60 -8.20
C ALA A 12 -4.53 6.07 -9.10
N GLU A 13 -5.67 5.41 -8.98
CA GLU A 13 -6.81 5.68 -9.80
C GLU A 13 -7.39 7.07 -9.57
N LEU A 14 -7.47 7.50 -8.32
CA LEU A 14 -8.09 8.76 -7.96
C LEU A 14 -7.14 9.96 -7.90
N TRP A 15 -5.84 9.74 -7.76
CA TRP A 15 -4.90 10.83 -7.49
C TRP A 15 -3.71 10.75 -8.44
N ASP A 16 -3.27 11.90 -8.95
CA ASP A 16 -2.09 11.92 -9.82
C ASP A 16 -0.80 11.88 -8.98
N CYS A 17 0.33 11.77 -9.64
CA CYS A 17 1.61 11.61 -8.96
C CYS A 17 1.95 12.79 -8.07
N ASP A 18 1.61 14.01 -8.47
CA ASP A 18 1.90 15.16 -7.66
C ASP A 18 1.11 15.12 -6.36
N ALA A 19 -0.16 14.71 -6.44
CA ALA A 19 -0.98 14.58 -5.24
C ALA A 19 -0.48 13.44 -4.36
N LEU A 20 -0.16 12.29 -4.97
CA LEU A 20 0.30 11.14 -4.20
C LEU A 20 1.54 11.47 -3.38
N ASN A 21 2.46 12.23 -3.94
CA ASN A 21 3.73 12.52 -3.31
C ASN A 21 3.76 13.88 -2.63
N LEU A 22 2.59 14.40 -2.25
CA LEU A 22 2.46 15.75 -1.73
C LEU A 22 3.33 16.03 -0.52
N VAL A 23 3.33 15.13 0.45
CA VAL A 23 4.09 15.32 1.68
C VAL A 23 5.43 14.59 1.59
N ALA A 24 5.43 13.40 1.07
CA ALA A 24 6.61 12.56 0.95
C ALA A 24 6.34 11.52 -0.13
N PRO A 25 7.35 10.82 -0.63
CA PRO A 25 7.11 9.79 -1.65
C PRO A 25 6.12 8.74 -1.14
N ALA A 26 5.13 8.44 -1.96
CA ALA A 26 4.07 7.50 -1.59
C ALA A 26 4.63 6.08 -1.51
N PHE A 27 4.25 5.34 -0.49
CA PHE A 27 4.78 4.00 -0.27
C PHE A 27 3.77 3.10 0.41
N ILE A 28 3.98 1.79 0.29
CA ILE A 28 3.30 0.80 1.10
C ILE A 28 4.35 -0.26 1.46
N GLU A 29 4.39 -0.62 2.72
CA GLU A 29 5.43 -1.52 3.21
C GLU A 29 4.81 -2.65 4.01
N PHE A 30 5.25 -3.88 3.74
CA PHE A 30 4.74 -5.07 4.42
C PHE A 30 5.87 -5.73 5.17
N ALA A 31 5.68 -5.96 6.46
CA ALA A 31 6.65 -6.66 7.27
C ALA A 31 6.35 -8.15 7.28
N LYS A 32 7.37 -8.95 7.60
CA LYS A 32 7.20 -10.38 7.59
C LYS A 32 6.26 -10.89 8.65
N ASP A 33 6.06 -10.12 9.72
CA ASP A 33 5.20 -10.54 10.84
C ASP A 33 3.72 -10.24 10.62
N GLY A 34 3.34 -9.73 9.45
CA GLY A 34 1.95 -9.42 9.18
C GLY A 34 1.56 -7.99 9.47
N SER A 35 2.48 -7.18 9.98
CA SER A 35 2.21 -5.76 10.15
C SER A 35 2.63 -5.01 8.89
N GLY A 36 2.27 -3.75 8.79
CA GLY A 36 2.70 -2.94 7.67
C GLY A 36 2.29 -1.50 7.86
N SER A 37 2.69 -0.66 6.92
CA SER A 37 2.34 0.75 6.96
C SER A 37 2.30 1.31 5.55
N PHE A 38 1.64 2.44 5.39
CA PHE A 38 1.66 3.13 4.11
C PHE A 38 1.54 4.63 4.34
N GLY A 39 1.91 5.37 3.32
CA GLY A 39 1.73 6.81 3.33
C GLY A 39 1.53 7.32 1.91
N PHE A 40 0.55 8.18 1.70
CA PHE A 40 0.35 8.87 0.43
C PHE A 40 -0.48 10.11 0.69
N ILE A 41 -0.23 11.16 -0.06
CA ILE A 41 -0.84 12.46 0.16
C ILE A 41 -0.51 12.87 1.61
N ALA A 42 -1.50 13.12 2.44
CA ALA A 42 -1.30 13.38 3.86
C ALA A 42 -1.86 12.26 4.72
N VAL A 43 -2.09 11.10 4.11
CA VAL A 43 -2.66 9.94 4.80
C VAL A 43 -1.54 9.03 5.25
N GLN A 44 -1.63 8.54 6.46
CA GLN A 44 -0.71 7.53 6.99
C GLN A 44 -1.53 6.44 7.63
N GLY A 45 -1.17 5.19 7.39
CA GLY A 45 -1.90 4.08 7.95
C GLY A 45 -0.98 2.97 8.41
N GLU A 46 -1.45 2.24 9.42
CA GLU A 46 -0.78 1.03 9.88
C GLU A 46 -1.71 -0.13 9.61
N MET A 47 -1.15 -1.22 9.12
CA MET A 47 -1.93 -2.32 8.58
C MET A 47 -1.80 -3.57 9.42
N ASP A 48 -2.88 -4.33 9.49
CA ASP A 48 -2.91 -5.69 9.98
C ASP A 48 -3.18 -6.56 8.76
N CYS A 49 -2.19 -7.33 8.33
CA CYS A 49 -2.19 -8.00 7.04
C CYS A 49 -2.35 -9.50 7.17
N ARG A 50 -3.05 -10.09 6.20
CA ARG A 50 -3.19 -11.53 6.12
C ARG A 50 -2.82 -11.97 4.72
N GLU A 51 -1.99 -13.00 4.61
CA GLU A 51 -1.62 -13.52 3.30
C GLU A 51 -2.79 -14.22 2.66
N VAL A 52 -2.97 -13.99 1.38
CA VAL A 52 -4.03 -14.65 0.59
C VAL A 52 -3.47 -14.99 -0.77
N GLU A 53 -4.21 -15.76 -1.52
CA GLU A 53 -3.89 -16.03 -2.90
C GLU A 53 -5.02 -15.45 -3.73
N ARG A 54 -4.67 -14.66 -4.74
CA ARG A 54 -5.65 -14.03 -5.60
C ARG A 54 -5.29 -14.38 -7.03
N ASP A 55 -6.21 -15.03 -7.73
CA ASP A 55 -5.99 -15.45 -9.13
C ASP A 55 -4.70 -16.23 -9.27
N GLY A 56 -4.39 -17.08 -8.30
CA GLY A 56 -3.20 -17.91 -8.33
C GLY A 56 -1.91 -17.17 -8.00
N ARG A 57 -1.99 -15.93 -7.52
CA ARG A 57 -0.79 -15.14 -7.20
C ARG A 57 -0.75 -14.78 -5.74
N PRO A 58 0.47 -14.59 -5.20
CA PRO A 58 0.60 -14.17 -3.80
C PRO A 58 -0.03 -12.82 -3.60
N GLY A 59 -0.73 -12.65 -2.51
CA GLY A 59 -1.38 -11.39 -2.20
C GLY A 59 -1.57 -11.22 -0.71
N VAL A 60 -2.21 -10.12 -0.34
CA VAL A 60 -2.47 -9.78 1.03
C VAL A 60 -3.79 -9.04 1.08
N GLU A 61 -4.53 -9.27 2.15
CA GLU A 61 -5.69 -8.46 2.51
C GLU A 61 -5.36 -7.81 3.83
N PHE A 62 -5.82 -6.60 4.05
CA PHE A 62 -5.49 -5.91 5.29
C PHE A 62 -6.60 -4.97 5.74
N SER A 63 -6.62 -4.73 7.03
CA SER A 63 -7.34 -3.61 7.60
C SER A 63 -6.29 -2.59 8.01
N TRP A 64 -6.68 -1.33 8.13
CA TRP A 64 -5.72 -0.31 8.51
C TRP A 64 -6.39 0.78 9.32
N GLU A 65 -5.59 1.48 10.10
CA GLU A 65 -6.05 2.68 10.78
C GLU A 65 -4.87 3.64 10.87
N GLY A 66 -5.19 4.91 10.93
CA GLY A 66 -4.18 5.94 10.95
C GLY A 66 -4.84 7.29 10.92
N ASN A 67 -4.35 8.20 10.09
CA ASN A 67 -4.91 9.54 10.02
C ASN A 67 -4.75 10.13 8.62
N ASP A 68 -5.57 11.13 8.33
CA ASP A 68 -5.51 11.93 7.13
C ASP A 68 -5.29 13.34 7.66
N GLU A 69 -4.06 13.82 7.63
CA GLU A 69 -3.64 15.01 8.32
C GLU A 69 -3.89 14.82 9.82
N CYS A 70 -4.82 15.56 10.40
CA CYS A 70 -5.10 15.46 11.81
C CYS A 70 -6.34 14.65 12.13
N ASP A 71 -7.03 14.14 11.10
CA ASP A 71 -8.28 13.43 11.32
C ASP A 71 -8.07 11.92 11.34
N PRO A 72 -8.66 11.21 12.28
CA PRO A 72 -8.55 9.74 12.27
C PRO A 72 -9.14 9.17 11.00
N ALA A 73 -8.51 8.14 10.47
CA ALA A 73 -8.98 7.45 9.28
C ALA A 73 -8.73 5.96 9.43
N SER A 74 -9.51 5.16 8.74
CA SER A 74 -9.36 3.71 8.77
C SER A 74 -9.96 3.10 7.52
N GLY A 75 -9.73 1.82 7.33
CA GLY A 75 -10.30 1.14 6.19
C GLY A 75 -9.74 -0.24 5.99
N ARG A 76 -9.80 -0.68 4.74
CA ARG A 76 -9.34 -2.01 4.33
C ARG A 76 -8.61 -1.89 3.02
N GLY A 77 -8.05 -2.98 2.57
CA GLY A 77 -7.42 -3.01 1.27
C GLY A 77 -6.91 -4.38 0.93
N TRP A 78 -6.31 -4.48 -0.25
CA TRP A 78 -5.68 -5.69 -0.70
C TRP A 78 -4.57 -5.32 -1.69
N ALA A 79 -3.66 -6.26 -1.89
CA ALA A 79 -2.62 -6.11 -2.89
C ALA A 79 -2.24 -7.49 -3.40
N VAL A 80 -1.79 -7.55 -4.65
CA VAL A 80 -1.42 -8.81 -5.28
C VAL A 80 -0.16 -8.59 -6.11
N LEU A 81 0.73 -9.57 -6.10
CA LEU A 81 1.95 -9.52 -6.87
C LEU A 81 1.64 -9.89 -8.32
N GLU A 82 1.97 -9.00 -9.24
CA GLU A 82 1.73 -9.25 -10.65
C GLU A 82 2.88 -10.05 -11.27
N LYS A 83 2.67 -10.59 -12.45
CA LYS A 83 3.67 -11.41 -13.11
C LYS A 83 4.95 -10.63 -13.42
N ASP A 84 4.82 -9.33 -13.67
CA ASP A 84 5.98 -8.51 -14.01
C ASP A 84 6.73 -8.01 -12.78
N GLY A 85 6.32 -8.43 -11.59
CA GLY A 85 6.99 -8.04 -10.35
C GLY A 85 6.44 -6.79 -9.71
N SER A 86 5.46 -6.14 -10.35
CA SER A 86 4.82 -4.98 -9.73
C SER A 86 3.74 -5.45 -8.75
N LEU A 87 3.24 -4.51 -7.97
CA LEU A 87 2.18 -4.78 -7.01
C LEU A 87 0.96 -3.98 -7.44
N ARG A 88 -0.20 -4.61 -7.46
CA ARG A 88 -1.45 -3.94 -7.77
C ARG A 88 -2.38 -4.11 -6.59
N GLY A 89 -3.07 -3.07 -6.21
CA GLY A 89 -3.95 -3.18 -5.06
C GLY A 89 -5.02 -2.13 -5.05
N ARG A 90 -5.72 -2.06 -3.93
CA ARG A 90 -6.79 -1.08 -3.73
C ARG A 90 -6.87 -0.76 -2.25
N ILE A 91 -7.05 0.51 -1.94
CA ILE A 91 -7.20 0.99 -0.58
C ILE A 91 -8.60 1.56 -0.44
N PHE A 92 -9.31 1.12 0.61
CA PHE A 92 -10.67 1.56 0.89
C PHE A 92 -10.66 2.38 2.18
N PHE A 93 -11.25 3.57 2.13
CA PHE A 93 -11.45 4.38 3.33
C PHE A 93 -12.82 4.04 3.88
N HIS A 94 -12.91 3.79 5.16
CA HIS A 94 -14.17 3.46 5.82
C HIS A 94 -15.18 4.58 5.60
N LEU A 95 -16.32 4.25 4.98
CA LEU A 95 -17.36 5.21 4.64
C LEU A 95 -16.88 6.33 3.73
N GLY A 96 -15.84 6.08 2.97
CA GLY A 96 -15.27 7.10 2.09
C GLY A 96 -14.88 6.54 0.75
N ASP A 97 -13.87 7.16 0.13
CA ASP A 97 -13.42 6.79 -1.20
C ASP A 97 -12.66 5.48 -1.20
N ASP A 98 -12.47 4.91 -2.38
CA ASP A 98 -11.52 3.83 -2.56
C ASP A 98 -10.77 4.08 -3.87
N SER A 99 -9.56 3.58 -3.94
CA SER A 99 -8.73 3.80 -5.11
C SER A 99 -7.82 2.60 -5.35
N GLY A 100 -7.72 2.20 -6.59
CA GLY A 100 -6.71 1.25 -7.01
C GLY A 100 -5.35 1.92 -7.03
N PHE A 101 -4.30 1.13 -6.93
CA PHE A 101 -2.94 1.65 -7.01
C PHE A 101 -2.02 0.61 -7.65
N THR A 102 -0.90 1.11 -8.18
CA THR A 102 0.19 0.27 -8.65
C THR A 102 1.45 0.70 -7.92
N ALA A 103 2.29 -0.26 -7.58
CA ALA A 103 3.52 0.01 -6.87
C ALA A 103 4.65 -0.85 -7.41
N VAL A 104 5.89 -0.40 -7.23
CA VAL A 104 7.07 -1.17 -7.61
C VAL A 104 7.95 -1.32 -6.41
N ILE A 105 8.71 -2.42 -6.35
CA ILE A 105 9.57 -2.68 -5.21
C ILE A 105 10.63 -1.58 -5.16
N GLU A 106 10.83 -1.02 -3.99
CA GLU A 106 11.83 0.02 -3.84
C GLU A 106 13.19 -0.61 -3.71
N ALA A 107 14.15 -0.17 -4.51
CA ALA A 107 15.49 -0.73 -4.44
C ALA A 107 16.07 -0.43 -3.09
N THR A 108 16.72 -1.44 -2.52
CA THR A 108 17.33 -1.23 -1.24
C THR A 108 18.72 -0.83 -1.51
N GLU A 109 19.12 0.36 -1.10
CA GLU A 109 20.38 0.76 -1.40
C GLU A 109 21.30 0.29 -0.46
N GLY A 110 22.47 0.36 -0.67
CA GLY A 110 23.53 -0.05 0.20
C GLY A 110 23.64 -1.52 0.30
N ARG A 111 22.88 -2.20 -0.40
CA ARG A 111 22.88 -3.46 -0.25
C ARG A 111 23.88 -4.04 -0.97
N PHE A 112 24.64 -3.55 -1.36
CA PHE A 112 25.68 -4.11 -1.99
C PHE A 112 26.76 -3.20 -2.05
#